data_8f7c076bedf5dd06dc9fef7a7ed3600e
#
_entry.id   8f7c076bedf5dd06dc9fef7a7ed3600e
#
_cell.length_a   1.000
_cell.length_b   1.000
_cell.length_c   1.000
_cell.angle_alpha   90.00
_cell.angle_beta   90.00
_cell.angle_gamma   90.00
#
_symmetry.space_group_name_H-M   'P 1'
#
loop_
_entity.id
_entity.type
_entity.pdbx_description
1 polymer ?
#
loop_
_entity_poly.entity_id
_entity_poly.type
_entity_poly.pdbx_seq_one_letter_code
_entity_poly.pdbx_strand_id
1 'polypeptide(L)'
;MLRNGECVFDFLEFFDFSMPFLFCKIKTMNICLFSREEIFLPLSIKDTRAQHLIKILHKKIGDSFSAGIVNGSSGTAEITDISDEALSFNFTPNGDGKCLFPLIMIVGFPRPIQLKRLLRDVAAIGAKEIHLTGTELGEKSYMQSNLVAHGTAYKMLLDGTVQAASTHVPELFMHKNLAECVEALENRKDFSEHLKFCLDNANLTKSLVSAMEDNKIRQSPLKSFVAAIGSERGWTGNERIFLEKKGFLRCGMGNRTMRTETAATVCAGIISAYAGWLEN
;
A
#
# COMPACT_ATOMS: atom_id res chain seq x y z
N MET A 1 -5.43 9.09 -54.35
CA MET A 1 -4.01 8.88 -54.69
C MET A 1 -3.22 9.02 -53.40
N LEU A 2 -2.70 7.95 -52.92
CA LEU A 2 -1.82 7.87 -51.74
C LEU A 2 -0.46 8.46 -52.08
N ARG A 3 0.07 9.36 -51.28
CA ARG A 3 1.50 9.63 -51.15
C ARG A 3 1.84 10.02 -49.71
N ASN A 4 2.71 9.21 -49.14
CA ASN A 4 3.62 9.42 -48.01
C ASN A 4 3.02 9.67 -46.64
N GLY A 5 3.09 8.61 -45.83
CA GLY A 5 2.81 8.55 -44.40
C GLY A 5 3.73 9.41 -43.55
N GLU A 6 3.16 10.49 -43.04
CA GLU A 6 3.55 11.14 -41.79
C GLU A 6 2.26 11.67 -41.17
N CYS A 7 1.80 10.99 -40.12
CA CYS A 7 0.81 11.55 -39.20
C CYS A 7 1.53 12.55 -38.29
N VAL A 8 1.60 13.79 -38.71
CA VAL A 8 1.84 14.92 -37.82
C VAL A 8 0.50 15.30 -37.22
N PHE A 9 0.26 14.88 -36.00
CA PHE A 9 -0.81 15.46 -35.19
C PHE A 9 -0.30 16.81 -34.67
N ASP A 10 -0.76 17.89 -35.30
CA ASP A 10 -0.69 19.26 -34.77
C ASP A 10 -1.56 19.35 -33.51
N PHE A 11 -0.92 19.26 -32.34
CA PHE A 11 -1.53 19.33 -31.02
C PHE A 11 -1.41 20.75 -30.42
N LEU A 12 -1.41 21.80 -31.26
CA LEU A 12 -1.11 23.17 -30.80
C LEU A 12 -2.25 24.20 -31.05
N GLU A 13 -3.49 23.78 -31.17
CA GLU A 13 -4.59 24.75 -31.10
C GLU A 13 -5.75 24.18 -30.32
N PHE A 14 -5.78 24.43 -29.01
CA PHE A 14 -6.96 24.54 -28.13
C PHE A 14 -6.56 24.44 -26.65
N PHE A 15 -5.58 25.21 -26.22
CA PHE A 15 -5.45 25.51 -24.80
C PHE A 15 -5.41 27.04 -24.63
N ASP A 16 -6.56 27.61 -24.28
CA ASP A 16 -6.65 28.98 -23.79
C ASP A 16 -5.90 29.07 -22.43
N PHE A 17 -4.72 29.69 -22.47
CA PHE A 17 -3.79 29.85 -21.32
C PHE A 17 -4.21 30.95 -20.36
N SER A 18 -5.45 31.45 -20.44
CA SER A 18 -5.95 32.56 -19.59
C SER A 18 -6.60 32.11 -18.26
N MET A 19 -6.72 30.80 -18.00
CA MET A 19 -7.12 30.33 -16.66
C MET A 19 -5.93 30.43 -15.70
N PRO A 20 -6.05 31.17 -14.58
CA PRO A 20 -5.03 31.10 -13.54
C PRO A 20 -5.02 29.66 -13.03
N PHE A 21 -3.88 28.96 -13.21
CA PHE A 21 -3.60 27.70 -12.55
C PHE A 21 -3.74 27.98 -11.06
N LEU A 22 -4.91 27.68 -10.53
CA LEU A 22 -5.13 27.58 -9.10
C LEU A 22 -4.30 26.37 -8.64
N PHE A 23 -3.00 26.63 -8.35
CA PHE A 23 -2.20 25.71 -7.59
C PHE A 23 -2.89 25.57 -6.22
N CYS A 24 -3.87 24.67 -6.15
CA CYS A 24 -4.33 24.14 -4.89
C CYS A 24 -3.11 23.42 -4.31
N LYS A 25 -2.26 24.17 -3.56
CA LYS A 25 -1.28 23.58 -2.67
C LYS A 25 -2.11 22.75 -1.70
N ILE A 26 -2.18 21.44 -1.94
CA ILE A 26 -2.69 20.49 -0.95
C ILE A 26 -1.69 20.56 0.21
N LYS A 27 -1.95 21.49 1.14
CA LYS A 27 -1.21 21.70 2.38
C LYS A 27 -1.72 20.80 3.50
N THR A 28 -2.35 19.68 3.18
CA THR A 28 -2.92 18.83 4.20
C THR A 28 -1.96 17.68 4.51
N MET A 29 -1.45 17.64 5.74
CA MET A 29 -1.07 16.37 6.35
C MET A 29 -2.37 15.57 6.41
N ASN A 30 -2.40 14.37 5.80
CA ASN A 30 -3.64 13.63 5.70
C ASN A 30 -4.14 13.21 7.08
N ILE A 31 -3.24 12.74 7.96
CA ILE A 31 -3.54 12.46 9.38
C ILE A 31 -2.26 12.49 10.22
N CYS A 32 -2.36 12.92 11.47
CA CYS A 32 -1.29 12.86 12.47
C CYS A 32 -1.52 11.65 13.38
N LEU A 33 -0.63 10.65 13.35
CA LEU A 33 -0.80 9.43 14.12
C LEU A 33 0.00 9.48 15.43
N PHE A 34 -0.61 8.95 16.48
CA PHE A 34 -0.11 8.90 17.85
C PHE A 34 -0.24 7.47 18.40
N SER A 35 0.58 7.12 19.39
CA SER A 35 0.29 5.97 20.22
C SER A 35 -0.92 6.25 21.12
N ARG A 36 -1.44 5.23 21.82
CA ARG A 36 -2.56 5.38 22.76
C ARG A 36 -2.21 6.30 23.93
N GLU A 37 -0.93 6.33 24.29
CA GLU A 37 -0.41 7.14 25.39
C GLU A 37 -0.13 8.57 24.93
N GLU A 38 0.50 8.73 23.76
CA GLU A 38 0.89 10.05 23.23
C GLU A 38 -0.31 10.95 22.91
N ILE A 39 -1.46 10.40 22.51
CA ILE A 39 -2.62 11.18 22.07
C ILE A 39 -3.18 12.12 23.16
N PHE A 40 -2.84 11.88 24.41
CA PHE A 40 -3.25 12.68 25.56
C PHE A 40 -2.13 13.57 26.11
N LEU A 41 -0.97 13.58 25.47
CA LEU A 41 0.21 14.32 25.94
C LEU A 41 0.55 15.46 24.98
N PRO A 42 1.11 16.57 25.49
CA PRO A 42 1.66 17.61 24.63
C PRO A 42 2.75 17.05 23.71
N LEU A 43 2.72 17.45 22.45
CA LEU A 43 3.70 17.05 21.46
C LEU A 43 4.91 17.99 21.55
N SER A 44 6.12 17.45 21.72
CA SER A 44 7.35 18.27 21.76
C SER A 44 7.44 19.13 20.48
N ILE A 45 7.84 20.40 20.63
CA ILE A 45 8.04 21.30 19.48
C ILE A 45 9.11 20.80 18.52
N LYS A 46 10.02 19.92 18.97
CA LYS A 46 11.06 19.26 18.15
C LYS A 46 10.53 18.05 17.40
N ASP A 47 9.34 17.55 17.74
CA ASP A 47 8.73 16.44 17.03
C ASP A 47 8.40 16.83 15.57
N THR A 48 8.67 15.93 14.64
CA THR A 48 8.46 16.17 13.20
C THR A 48 7.01 16.47 12.86
N ARG A 49 6.05 15.93 13.63
CA ARG A 49 4.61 16.19 13.49
C ARG A 49 4.28 17.62 13.88
N ALA A 50 4.80 18.12 15.03
CA ALA A 50 4.63 19.49 15.47
C ALA A 50 5.27 20.48 14.49
N GLN A 51 6.49 20.18 14.04
CA GLN A 51 7.18 20.98 13.02
C GLN A 51 6.36 21.08 11.72
N HIS A 52 5.75 19.99 11.29
CA HIS A 52 4.91 19.97 10.10
C HIS A 52 3.64 20.81 10.28
N LEU A 53 2.94 20.66 11.40
CA LEU A 53 1.73 21.43 11.72
C LEU A 53 2.03 22.95 11.74
N ILE A 54 3.12 23.36 12.39
CA ILE A 54 3.44 24.78 12.59
C ILE A 54 4.10 25.39 11.35
N LYS A 55 5.18 24.75 10.83
CA LYS A 55 6.02 25.36 9.77
C LYS A 55 5.51 25.14 8.37
N ILE A 56 4.84 24.00 8.11
CA ILE A 56 4.37 23.63 6.78
C ILE A 56 2.90 23.97 6.60
N LEU A 57 2.06 23.59 7.56
CA LEU A 57 0.61 23.82 7.52
C LEU A 57 0.22 25.17 8.10
N HIS A 58 1.15 25.85 8.79
CA HIS A 58 0.96 27.16 9.44
C HIS A 58 -0.23 27.20 10.40
N LYS A 59 -0.45 26.09 11.11
CA LYS A 59 -1.50 25.97 12.11
C LYS A 59 -1.22 26.83 13.33
N LYS A 60 -2.28 27.37 13.94
CA LYS A 60 -2.27 28.25 15.12
C LYS A 60 -3.17 27.70 16.22
N ILE A 61 -3.12 28.31 17.39
CA ILE A 61 -4.04 28.03 18.48
C ILE A 61 -5.49 28.22 17.98
N GLY A 62 -6.37 27.26 18.28
CA GLY A 62 -7.75 27.18 17.81
C GLY A 62 -7.92 26.46 16.46
N ASP A 63 -6.83 26.21 15.72
CA ASP A 63 -6.92 25.43 14.46
C ASP A 63 -7.02 23.94 14.76
N SER A 64 -7.77 23.25 13.89
CA SER A 64 -7.92 21.79 13.95
C SER A 64 -7.06 21.09 12.90
N PHE A 65 -6.70 19.83 13.19
CA PHE A 65 -6.04 18.91 12.28
C PHE A 65 -6.56 17.49 12.44
N SER A 66 -6.45 16.67 11.38
CA SER A 66 -6.81 15.25 11.45
C SER A 66 -5.81 14.50 12.31
N ALA A 67 -6.29 13.77 13.29
CA ALA A 67 -5.49 12.98 14.21
C ALA A 67 -6.06 11.57 14.38
N GLY A 68 -5.23 10.64 14.85
CA GLY A 68 -5.69 9.29 15.16
C GLY A 68 -4.71 8.49 15.98
N ILE A 69 -5.22 7.42 16.55
CA ILE A 69 -4.45 6.45 17.33
C ILE A 69 -4.04 5.31 16.39
N VAL A 70 -2.78 4.97 16.36
CA VAL A 70 -2.28 3.83 15.56
C VAL A 70 -3.08 2.56 15.89
N ASN A 71 -3.64 1.93 14.87
CA ASN A 71 -4.54 0.77 14.96
C ASN A 71 -5.77 1.03 15.87
N GLY A 72 -6.27 2.26 15.85
CA GLY A 72 -7.41 2.71 16.66
C GLY A 72 -8.21 3.80 15.96
N SER A 73 -8.95 4.56 16.75
CA SER A 73 -9.86 5.59 16.27
C SER A 73 -9.15 6.70 15.51
N SER A 74 -9.80 7.21 14.48
CA SER A 74 -9.50 8.51 13.86
C SER A 74 -10.36 9.62 14.47
N GLY A 75 -9.95 10.87 14.25
CA GLY A 75 -10.70 12.00 14.77
C GLY A 75 -10.07 13.34 14.39
N THR A 76 -10.47 14.35 15.15
CA THR A 76 -9.99 15.72 15.02
C THR A 76 -9.29 16.15 16.28
N ALA A 77 -8.13 16.79 16.16
CA ALA A 77 -7.44 17.42 17.26
C ALA A 77 -7.46 18.94 17.07
N GLU A 78 -7.80 19.67 18.13
CA GLU A 78 -7.79 21.14 18.19
C GLU A 78 -6.58 21.61 19.01
N ILE A 79 -5.79 22.52 18.45
CA ILE A 79 -4.60 23.08 19.11
C ILE A 79 -5.04 24.05 20.19
N THR A 80 -4.67 23.77 21.43
CA THR A 80 -5.03 24.58 22.60
C THR A 80 -3.92 25.51 23.04
N ASP A 81 -2.65 25.15 22.80
CA ASP A 81 -1.50 25.97 23.15
C ASP A 81 -0.29 25.65 22.26
N ILE A 82 0.56 26.64 22.01
CA ILE A 82 1.86 26.52 21.34
C ILE A 82 2.89 27.30 22.13
N SER A 83 3.81 26.59 22.76
CA SER A 83 4.95 27.20 23.49
C SER A 83 6.28 26.90 22.78
N ASP A 84 7.38 27.42 23.34
CA ASP A 84 8.73 27.14 22.84
C ASP A 84 9.15 25.67 23.04
N GLU A 85 8.46 24.90 23.90
CA GLU A 85 8.79 23.53 24.24
C GLU A 85 7.81 22.52 23.65
N ALA A 86 6.51 22.86 23.58
CA ALA A 86 5.46 21.91 23.24
C ALA A 86 4.26 22.53 22.49
N LEU A 87 3.55 21.69 21.76
CA LEU A 87 2.24 21.94 21.18
C LEU A 87 1.21 21.08 21.92
N SER A 88 0.24 21.72 22.56
CA SER A 88 -0.88 21.08 23.25
C SER A 88 -2.10 21.03 22.37
N PHE A 89 -2.88 19.97 22.48
CA PHE A 89 -4.11 19.77 21.69
C PHE A 89 -5.10 18.91 22.44
N ASN A 90 -6.38 19.03 22.08
CA ASN A 90 -7.46 18.16 22.53
C ASN A 90 -7.92 17.27 21.38
N PHE A 91 -7.88 15.95 21.57
CA PHE A 91 -8.32 14.96 20.58
C PHE A 91 -9.76 14.53 20.81
N THR A 92 -10.58 14.57 19.77
CA THR A 92 -11.97 14.09 19.75
C THR A 92 -12.08 12.98 18.69
N PRO A 93 -12.28 11.71 19.09
CA PRO A 93 -12.48 10.61 18.14
C PRO A 93 -13.83 10.75 17.45
N ASN A 94 -13.88 10.46 16.13
CA ASN A 94 -15.10 10.53 15.33
C ASN A 94 -15.21 9.44 14.25
N GLY A 95 -14.29 8.47 14.22
CA GLY A 95 -14.31 7.36 13.26
C GLY A 95 -13.43 6.19 13.69
N ASP A 96 -13.55 5.09 12.96
CA ASP A 96 -12.82 3.84 13.18
C ASP A 96 -11.44 3.78 12.50
N GLY A 97 -11.07 4.83 11.79
CA GLY A 97 -9.73 4.99 11.21
C GLY A 97 -9.48 4.30 9.86
N LYS A 98 -10.52 3.91 9.14
CA LYS A 98 -10.46 3.18 7.85
C LYS A 98 -9.73 1.83 7.98
N CYS A 99 -10.47 0.81 8.32
CA CYS A 99 -9.98 -0.56 8.45
C CYS A 99 -9.26 -1.06 7.19
N LEU A 100 -8.29 -1.93 7.38
CA LEU A 100 -7.55 -2.57 6.29
C LEU A 100 -8.44 -3.57 5.55
N PHE A 101 -8.22 -3.71 4.26
CA PHE A 101 -8.89 -4.70 3.42
C PHE A 101 -8.32 -6.10 3.66
N PRO A 102 -9.13 -7.16 3.58
CA PRO A 102 -8.68 -8.54 3.79
C PRO A 102 -7.86 -9.05 2.58
N LEU A 103 -6.74 -8.37 2.31
CA LEU A 103 -5.75 -8.65 1.28
C LEU A 103 -4.41 -9.01 1.92
N ILE A 104 -3.93 -10.20 1.63
CA ILE A 104 -2.59 -10.69 1.99
C ILE A 104 -1.70 -10.61 0.75
N MET A 105 -0.57 -9.92 0.86
CA MET A 105 0.40 -9.78 -0.21
C MET A 105 1.65 -10.61 0.10
N ILE A 106 1.91 -11.67 -0.68
CA ILE A 106 3.18 -12.41 -0.65
C ILE A 106 4.08 -11.80 -1.72
N VAL A 107 5.24 -11.27 -1.32
CA VAL A 107 6.15 -10.60 -2.25
C VAL A 107 7.57 -11.12 -2.10
N GLY A 108 8.15 -11.58 -3.21
CA GLY A 108 9.58 -11.88 -3.27
C GLY A 108 10.40 -10.63 -2.93
N PHE A 109 11.41 -10.75 -2.06
CA PHE A 109 12.21 -9.61 -1.60
C PHE A 109 12.73 -8.77 -2.76
N PRO A 110 12.29 -7.52 -2.94
CA PRO A 110 12.82 -6.60 -3.93
C PRO A 110 14.07 -5.90 -3.40
N ARG A 111 14.76 -5.15 -4.26
CA ARG A 111 15.86 -4.27 -3.84
C ARG A 111 15.41 -3.32 -2.72
N PRO A 112 16.30 -2.96 -1.77
CA PRO A 112 15.95 -2.14 -0.63
C PRO A 112 15.25 -0.80 -0.98
N ILE A 113 15.66 -0.14 -2.07
CA ILE A 113 15.03 1.11 -2.50
C ILE A 113 13.61 0.89 -3.03
N GLN A 114 13.35 -0.23 -3.71
CA GLN A 114 12.03 -0.63 -4.20
C GLN A 114 11.13 -1.09 -3.04
N LEU A 115 11.71 -1.79 -2.05
CA LEU A 115 10.98 -2.20 -0.85
C LEU A 115 10.35 -1.00 -0.12
N LYS A 116 11.08 0.12 -0.01
CA LYS A 116 10.52 1.35 0.59
C LYS A 116 9.27 1.86 -0.12
N ARG A 117 9.26 1.82 -1.46
CA ARG A 117 8.08 2.22 -2.26
C ARG A 117 6.94 1.24 -2.08
N LEU A 118 7.23 -0.06 -2.24
CA LEU A 118 6.24 -1.13 -2.09
C LEU A 118 5.50 -1.02 -0.77
N LEU A 119 6.22 -0.90 0.35
CA LEU A 119 5.61 -0.84 1.68
C LEU A 119 4.69 0.38 1.84
N ARG A 120 5.09 1.56 1.35
CA ARG A 120 4.24 2.76 1.37
C ARG A 120 3.00 2.60 0.51
N ASP A 121 3.18 2.14 -0.74
CA ASP A 121 2.09 2.06 -1.71
C ASP A 121 1.05 1.01 -1.29
N VAL A 122 1.51 -0.17 -0.85
CA VAL A 122 0.61 -1.25 -0.41
C VAL A 122 -0.10 -0.89 0.90
N ALA A 123 0.58 -0.18 1.83
CA ALA A 123 -0.05 0.34 3.03
C ALA A 123 -1.10 1.42 2.69
N ALA A 124 -0.80 2.32 1.74
CA ALA A 124 -1.74 3.36 1.31
C ALA A 124 -2.99 2.78 0.63
N ILE A 125 -2.87 1.66 -0.09
CA ILE A 125 -4.03 0.95 -0.66
C ILE A 125 -4.85 0.26 0.44
N GLY A 126 -4.24 -0.09 1.58
CA GLY A 126 -4.93 -0.70 2.72
C GLY A 126 -4.89 -2.23 2.76
N ALA A 127 -3.87 -2.88 2.18
CA ALA A 127 -3.67 -4.32 2.38
C ALA A 127 -3.46 -4.64 3.87
N LYS A 128 -4.03 -5.76 4.33
CA LYS A 128 -3.97 -6.16 5.74
C LYS A 128 -2.59 -6.67 6.14
N GLU A 129 -2.00 -7.49 5.28
CA GLU A 129 -0.76 -8.19 5.59
C GLU A 129 0.20 -8.18 4.40
N ILE A 130 1.48 -8.04 4.68
CA ILE A 130 2.56 -8.12 3.71
C ILE A 130 3.55 -9.18 4.18
N HIS A 131 3.72 -10.23 3.39
CA HIS A 131 4.66 -11.32 3.62
C HIS A 131 5.82 -11.21 2.65
N LEU A 132 6.97 -10.73 3.11
CA LEU A 132 8.19 -10.72 2.32
C LEU A 132 8.87 -12.09 2.38
N THR A 133 9.18 -12.65 1.23
CA THR A 133 9.73 -14.01 1.16
C THR A 133 10.97 -14.10 0.27
N GLY A 134 11.91 -14.96 0.66
CA GLY A 134 12.98 -15.39 -0.23
C GLY A 134 12.40 -16.18 -1.40
N THR A 135 12.93 -15.97 -2.61
CA THR A 135 12.60 -16.74 -3.81
C THR A 135 13.87 -17.39 -4.37
N GLU A 136 13.72 -18.48 -5.17
CA GLU A 136 14.87 -19.19 -5.73
C GLU A 136 15.76 -18.29 -6.61
N LEU A 137 15.16 -17.33 -7.33
CA LEU A 137 15.88 -16.36 -8.17
C LEU A 137 16.18 -15.03 -7.45
N GLY A 138 15.72 -14.88 -6.21
CA GLY A 138 15.90 -13.68 -5.41
C GLY A 138 17.35 -13.50 -4.94
N GLU A 139 17.76 -12.25 -4.79
CA GLU A 139 19.07 -11.88 -4.25
C GLU A 139 19.07 -12.00 -2.72
N LYS A 140 19.79 -12.96 -2.17
CA LYS A 140 19.81 -13.26 -0.72
C LYS A 140 20.25 -12.07 0.15
N SER A 141 21.11 -11.20 -0.38
CA SER A 141 21.60 -10.01 0.32
C SER A 141 20.47 -9.00 0.63
N TYR A 142 19.37 -8.99 -0.14
CA TYR A 142 18.26 -8.08 0.10
C TYR A 142 17.52 -8.38 1.40
N MET A 143 17.44 -9.66 1.79
CA MET A 143 16.83 -10.09 3.05
C MET A 143 17.63 -9.61 4.28
N GLN A 144 18.94 -9.38 4.12
CA GLN A 144 19.85 -8.95 5.19
C GLN A 144 19.98 -7.42 5.27
N SER A 145 19.17 -6.68 4.49
CA SER A 145 19.29 -5.22 4.45
C SER A 145 18.87 -4.59 5.79
N ASN A 146 19.55 -3.52 6.19
CA ASN A 146 19.26 -2.73 7.39
C ASN A 146 17.83 -2.14 7.42
N LEU A 147 17.13 -2.14 6.28
CA LEU A 147 15.73 -1.70 6.18
C LEU A 147 14.81 -2.52 7.07
N VAL A 148 15.11 -3.81 7.19
CA VAL A 148 14.32 -4.77 7.95
C VAL A 148 14.74 -4.76 9.43
N ALA A 149 16.06 -4.63 9.69
CA ALA A 149 16.66 -4.79 11.01
C ALA A 149 16.38 -3.61 12.00
N HIS A 150 16.02 -2.43 11.54
CA HIS A 150 16.00 -1.20 12.36
C HIS A 150 14.64 -0.48 12.41
N GLY A 151 13.54 -1.18 12.23
CA GLY A 151 12.19 -0.57 12.28
C GLY A 151 11.89 0.35 11.09
N THR A 152 12.81 0.49 10.12
CA THR A 152 12.63 1.33 8.94
C THR A 152 11.47 0.84 8.07
N ALA A 153 11.26 -0.48 7.98
CA ALA A 153 10.13 -1.05 7.26
C ALA A 153 8.79 -0.61 7.86
N TYR A 154 8.65 -0.69 9.19
CA TYR A 154 7.47 -0.20 9.90
C TYR A 154 7.22 1.29 9.65
N LYS A 155 8.28 2.11 9.66
CA LYS A 155 8.16 3.54 9.33
C LYS A 155 7.60 3.74 7.91
N MET A 156 7.99 2.92 6.94
CA MET A 156 7.45 3.03 5.57
C MET A 156 5.97 2.66 5.50
N LEU A 157 5.54 1.63 6.25
CA LEU A 157 4.12 1.29 6.38
C LEU A 157 3.35 2.44 7.03
N LEU A 158 3.87 3.00 8.11
CA LEU A 158 3.27 4.15 8.80
C LEU A 158 3.16 5.37 7.88
N ASP A 159 4.20 5.68 7.09
CA ASP A 159 4.19 6.77 6.11
C ASP A 159 3.07 6.57 5.07
N GLY A 160 2.87 5.33 4.57
CA GLY A 160 1.77 4.99 3.65
C GLY A 160 0.40 5.12 4.29
N THR A 161 0.26 4.66 5.53
CA THR A 161 -0.97 4.78 6.33
C THR A 161 -1.36 6.25 6.56
N VAL A 162 -0.39 7.09 6.95
CA VAL A 162 -0.58 8.55 7.08
C VAL A 162 -1.02 9.18 5.77
N GLN A 163 -0.40 8.79 4.65
CA GLN A 163 -0.75 9.30 3.32
C GLN A 163 -2.19 8.94 2.92
N ALA A 164 -2.67 7.77 3.30
CA ALA A 164 -4.04 7.31 3.05
C ALA A 164 -5.08 7.92 4.00
N ALA A 165 -4.67 8.72 4.96
CA ALA A 165 -5.52 9.21 6.05
C ALA A 165 -6.21 8.05 6.80
N SER A 166 -5.50 6.93 7.00
CA SER A 166 -5.90 5.78 7.80
C SER A 166 -5.15 5.78 9.13
N THR A 167 -5.66 5.04 10.11
CA THR A 167 -4.95 4.78 11.36
C THR A 167 -4.42 3.35 11.43
N HIS A 168 -4.89 2.46 10.57
CA HIS A 168 -4.54 1.03 10.59
C HIS A 168 -3.31 0.75 9.74
N VAL A 169 -2.26 0.24 10.38
CA VAL A 169 -0.97 -0.09 9.76
C VAL A 169 -0.95 -1.58 9.40
N PRO A 170 -0.62 -1.96 8.16
CA PRO A 170 -0.48 -3.36 7.77
C PRO A 170 0.52 -4.12 8.63
N GLU A 171 0.25 -5.41 8.86
CA GLU A 171 1.22 -6.30 9.47
C GLU A 171 2.29 -6.74 8.47
N LEU A 172 3.55 -6.84 8.91
CA LEU A 172 4.68 -7.24 8.10
C LEU A 172 5.32 -8.51 8.63
N PHE A 173 5.38 -9.52 7.79
CA PHE A 173 6.01 -10.81 8.07
C PHE A 173 7.18 -11.07 7.12
N MET A 174 8.16 -11.81 7.59
CA MET A 174 9.35 -12.16 6.82
C MET A 174 9.63 -13.65 6.89
N HIS A 175 9.88 -14.24 5.72
CA HIS A 175 10.11 -15.68 5.57
C HIS A 175 11.39 -15.93 4.79
N LYS A 176 12.11 -16.98 5.17
CA LYS A 176 13.39 -17.36 4.51
C LYS A 176 13.17 -17.80 3.05
N ASN A 177 12.03 -18.43 2.79
CA ASN A 177 11.68 -18.94 1.46
C ASN A 177 10.16 -19.02 1.30
N LEU A 178 9.72 -19.24 0.06
CA LEU A 178 8.31 -19.30 -0.30
C LEU A 178 7.55 -20.45 0.41
N ALA A 179 8.21 -21.60 0.63
CA ALA A 179 7.58 -22.73 1.31
C ALA A 179 7.23 -22.40 2.76
N GLU A 180 8.17 -21.82 3.51
CA GLU A 180 7.95 -21.33 4.87
C GLU A 180 6.81 -20.29 4.94
N CYS A 181 6.75 -19.39 3.96
CA CYS A 181 5.71 -18.38 3.88
C CYS A 181 4.32 -19.01 3.72
N VAL A 182 4.18 -19.89 2.75
CA VAL A 182 2.89 -20.54 2.46
C VAL A 182 2.47 -21.47 3.60
N GLU A 183 3.39 -22.21 4.20
CA GLU A 183 3.12 -23.07 5.35
C GLU A 183 2.63 -22.27 6.56
N ALA A 184 3.25 -21.13 6.84
CA ALA A 184 2.80 -20.24 7.91
C ALA A 184 1.36 -19.73 7.71
N LEU A 185 0.96 -19.49 6.45
CA LEU A 185 -0.40 -19.11 6.10
C LEU A 185 -1.37 -20.29 6.14
N GLU A 186 -0.97 -21.48 5.66
CA GLU A 186 -1.80 -22.70 5.68
C GLU A 186 -2.16 -23.17 7.09
N ASN A 187 -1.33 -22.89 8.08
CA ASN A 187 -1.61 -23.18 9.48
C ASN A 187 -2.73 -22.30 10.07
N ARG A 188 -3.20 -21.30 9.34
CA ARG A 188 -4.32 -20.43 9.75
C ARG A 188 -5.64 -21.02 9.29
N LYS A 189 -6.65 -20.99 10.16
CA LYS A 189 -7.97 -21.56 9.90
C LYS A 189 -8.69 -20.94 8.70
N ASP A 190 -8.46 -19.65 8.45
CA ASP A 190 -9.12 -18.86 7.42
C ASP A 190 -8.43 -18.94 6.04
N PHE A 191 -7.22 -19.50 5.95
CA PHE A 191 -6.44 -19.46 4.70
C PHE A 191 -7.09 -20.23 3.54
N SER A 192 -7.85 -21.28 3.82
CA SER A 192 -8.58 -22.04 2.79
C SER A 192 -9.71 -21.24 2.13
N GLU A 193 -10.21 -20.22 2.81
CA GLU A 193 -11.33 -19.39 2.35
C GLU A 193 -10.87 -18.25 1.41
N HIS A 194 -9.56 -17.98 1.34
CA HIS A 194 -9.02 -16.94 0.47
C HIS A 194 -8.96 -17.38 -0.99
N LEU A 195 -9.30 -16.46 -1.89
CA LEU A 195 -8.95 -16.58 -3.30
C LEU A 195 -7.48 -16.22 -3.50
N LYS A 196 -6.71 -17.14 -4.10
CA LYS A 196 -5.27 -17.07 -4.19
C LYS A 196 -4.83 -16.85 -5.62
N PHE A 197 -4.06 -15.79 -5.87
CA PHE A 197 -3.52 -15.44 -7.18
C PHE A 197 -1.99 -15.46 -7.16
N CYS A 198 -1.39 -16.10 -8.15
CA CYS A 198 0.05 -16.03 -8.42
C CYS A 198 0.27 -15.16 -9.66
N LEU A 199 0.85 -13.98 -9.47
CA LEU A 199 1.12 -13.05 -10.56
C LEU A 199 2.43 -13.46 -11.27
N ASP A 200 2.33 -13.63 -12.59
CA ASP A 200 3.43 -14.08 -13.42
C ASP A 200 3.35 -13.38 -14.80
N ASN A 201 4.39 -13.51 -15.61
CA ASN A 201 4.44 -13.01 -16.98
C ASN A 201 4.83 -14.10 -18.00
N ALA A 202 5.00 -15.36 -17.55
CA ALA A 202 5.45 -16.46 -18.38
C ALA A 202 4.31 -17.43 -18.71
N ASN A 203 4.07 -17.66 -20.02
CA ASN A 203 3.14 -18.67 -20.54
C ASN A 203 1.75 -18.62 -19.89
N LEU A 204 1.16 -17.43 -19.83
CA LEU A 204 -0.12 -17.21 -19.17
C LEU A 204 -1.28 -17.51 -20.11
N THR A 205 -2.31 -18.14 -19.54
CA THR A 205 -3.58 -18.42 -20.23
C THR A 205 -4.69 -17.46 -19.79
N LYS A 206 -4.50 -16.73 -18.69
CA LYS A 206 -5.53 -15.89 -18.08
C LYS A 206 -4.94 -14.60 -17.48
N SER A 207 -5.69 -13.51 -17.57
CA SER A 207 -5.38 -12.27 -16.85
C SER A 207 -5.97 -12.29 -15.44
N LEU A 208 -5.43 -11.46 -14.52
CA LEU A 208 -6.00 -11.26 -13.19
C LEU A 208 -7.46 -10.78 -13.29
N VAL A 209 -7.74 -9.86 -14.21
CA VAL A 209 -9.09 -9.35 -14.48
C VAL A 209 -10.04 -10.50 -14.83
N SER A 210 -9.70 -11.32 -15.84
CA SER A 210 -10.53 -12.48 -16.22
C SER A 210 -10.68 -13.49 -15.07
N ALA A 211 -9.64 -13.70 -14.27
CA ALA A 211 -9.71 -14.60 -13.12
C ALA A 211 -10.67 -14.06 -12.03
N MET A 212 -10.72 -12.76 -11.82
CA MET A 212 -11.66 -12.10 -10.91
C MET A 212 -13.10 -12.17 -11.42
N GLU A 213 -13.31 -12.00 -12.74
CA GLU A 213 -14.62 -12.12 -13.39
C GLU A 213 -15.17 -13.54 -13.31
N ASP A 214 -14.36 -14.56 -13.65
CA ASP A 214 -14.77 -15.96 -13.61
C ASP A 214 -15.19 -16.42 -12.21
N ASN A 215 -14.54 -15.92 -11.17
CA ASN A 215 -14.90 -16.20 -9.79
C ASN A 215 -16.09 -15.35 -9.30
N LYS A 216 -16.71 -14.53 -10.16
CA LYS A 216 -17.86 -13.67 -9.84
C LYS A 216 -17.66 -12.85 -8.56
N ILE A 217 -16.47 -12.28 -8.40
CA ILE A 217 -16.04 -11.62 -7.15
C ILE A 217 -16.99 -10.52 -6.72
N ARG A 218 -17.52 -9.73 -7.68
CA ARG A 218 -18.50 -8.67 -7.37
C ARG A 218 -19.78 -9.16 -6.71
N GLN A 219 -20.13 -10.41 -6.95
CA GLN A 219 -21.33 -11.07 -6.42
C GLN A 219 -21.05 -11.95 -5.21
N SER A 220 -19.77 -12.20 -4.88
CA SER A 220 -19.38 -13.06 -3.78
C SER A 220 -19.47 -12.33 -2.45
N PRO A 221 -20.02 -12.95 -1.39
CA PRO A 221 -19.91 -12.43 -0.03
C PRO A 221 -18.47 -12.56 0.52
N LEU A 222 -17.70 -13.53 0.03
CA LEU A 222 -16.31 -13.78 0.41
C LEU A 222 -15.41 -12.86 -0.42
N LYS A 223 -14.77 -11.91 0.25
CA LYS A 223 -13.87 -10.92 -0.36
C LYS A 223 -12.53 -10.89 0.36
N SER A 224 -11.91 -12.06 0.54
CA SER A 224 -10.57 -12.18 1.08
C SER A 224 -9.62 -12.79 0.05
N PHE A 225 -8.43 -12.20 -0.08
CA PHE A 225 -7.52 -12.52 -1.18
C PHE A 225 -6.09 -12.71 -0.70
N VAL A 226 -5.37 -13.60 -1.38
CA VAL A 226 -3.91 -13.71 -1.30
C VAL A 226 -3.34 -13.48 -2.68
N ALA A 227 -2.41 -12.55 -2.82
CA ALA A 227 -1.72 -12.28 -4.07
C ALA A 227 -0.21 -12.50 -3.91
N ALA A 228 0.36 -13.41 -4.70
CA ALA A 228 1.78 -13.71 -4.70
C ALA A 228 2.46 -13.06 -5.91
N ILE A 229 3.49 -12.23 -5.65
CA ILE A 229 4.31 -11.54 -6.64
C ILE A 229 5.77 -11.98 -6.46
N GLY A 230 6.40 -12.42 -7.55
CA GLY A 230 7.80 -12.85 -7.57
C GLY A 230 8.79 -11.72 -7.30
N SER A 231 10.05 -12.10 -7.08
CA SER A 231 11.16 -11.15 -7.07
C SER A 231 11.35 -10.51 -8.47
N GLU A 232 12.35 -9.66 -8.63
CA GLU A 232 12.64 -8.97 -9.90
C GLU A 232 12.90 -9.92 -11.08
N ARG A 233 13.29 -11.17 -10.81
CA ARG A 233 13.49 -12.22 -11.81
C ARG A 233 12.29 -13.16 -11.96
N GLY A 234 11.17 -12.88 -11.28
CA GLY A 234 9.95 -13.68 -11.29
C GLY A 234 10.08 -14.99 -10.50
N TRP A 235 9.24 -15.96 -10.85
CA TRP A 235 9.16 -17.28 -10.25
C TRP A 235 9.93 -18.31 -11.07
N THR A 236 10.56 -19.29 -10.43
CA THR A 236 11.07 -20.49 -11.11
C THR A 236 9.94 -21.44 -11.53
N GLY A 237 10.26 -22.42 -12.37
CA GLY A 237 9.31 -23.50 -12.70
C GLY A 237 8.82 -24.26 -11.47
N ASN A 238 9.72 -24.53 -10.52
CA ASN A 238 9.39 -25.23 -9.28
C ASN A 238 8.46 -24.40 -8.39
N GLU A 239 8.74 -23.11 -8.23
CA GLU A 239 7.89 -22.19 -7.45
C GLU A 239 6.48 -22.05 -8.06
N ARG A 240 6.37 -22.01 -9.40
CA ARG A 240 5.07 -22.00 -10.10
C ARG A 240 4.25 -23.25 -9.80
N ILE A 241 4.87 -24.43 -9.97
CA ILE A 241 4.23 -25.72 -9.69
C ILE A 241 3.84 -25.81 -8.20
N PHE A 242 4.70 -25.34 -7.31
CA PHE A 242 4.42 -25.32 -5.88
C PHE A 242 3.20 -24.45 -5.57
N LEU A 243 3.15 -23.22 -6.05
CA LEU A 243 2.01 -22.31 -5.83
C LEU A 243 0.70 -22.86 -6.43
N GLU A 244 0.76 -23.44 -7.65
CA GLU A 244 -0.40 -24.08 -8.29
C GLU A 244 -0.94 -25.24 -7.44
N LYS A 245 -0.06 -26.10 -6.90
CA LYS A 245 -0.44 -27.19 -5.97
C LYS A 245 -1.06 -26.67 -4.66
N LYS A 246 -0.73 -25.46 -4.24
CA LYS A 246 -1.29 -24.78 -3.06
C LYS A 246 -2.57 -24.00 -3.37
N GLY A 247 -3.11 -24.16 -4.59
CA GLY A 247 -4.38 -23.59 -5.02
C GLY A 247 -4.28 -22.15 -5.49
N PHE A 248 -3.08 -21.64 -5.81
CA PHE A 248 -2.92 -20.33 -6.43
C PHE A 248 -3.27 -20.40 -7.91
N LEU A 249 -4.13 -19.51 -8.35
CA LEU A 249 -4.44 -19.32 -9.77
C LEU A 249 -3.36 -18.45 -10.41
N ARG A 250 -2.61 -19.02 -11.35
CA ARG A 250 -1.57 -18.27 -12.06
C ARG A 250 -2.19 -17.37 -13.10
N CYS A 251 -1.89 -16.07 -13.04
CA CYS A 251 -2.47 -15.06 -13.92
C CYS A 251 -1.52 -13.87 -14.14
N GLY A 252 -1.79 -13.09 -15.17
CA GLY A 252 -0.99 -11.93 -15.55
C GLY A 252 -1.75 -10.61 -15.46
N MET A 253 -1.02 -9.51 -15.61
CA MET A 253 -1.55 -8.15 -15.60
C MET A 253 -1.20 -7.42 -16.91
N GLY A 254 -1.39 -8.10 -18.05
CA GLY A 254 -1.11 -7.57 -19.38
C GLY A 254 0.27 -7.99 -19.92
N ASN A 255 0.67 -7.40 -21.04
CA ASN A 255 1.86 -7.79 -21.81
C ASN A 255 3.13 -6.96 -21.48
N ARG A 256 3.05 -6.02 -20.54
CA ARG A 256 4.19 -5.21 -20.12
C ARG A 256 4.80 -5.75 -18.85
N THR A 257 6.13 -5.93 -18.86
CA THR A 257 6.86 -6.32 -17.65
C THR A 257 6.89 -5.14 -16.67
N MET A 258 6.40 -5.39 -15.47
CA MET A 258 6.42 -4.43 -14.37
C MET A 258 7.51 -4.79 -13.36
N ARG A 259 8.04 -3.79 -12.68
CA ARG A 259 8.89 -4.01 -11.50
C ARG A 259 8.04 -4.57 -10.37
N THR A 260 8.66 -5.29 -9.43
CA THR A 260 7.98 -5.96 -8.32
C THR A 260 7.08 -5.00 -7.52
N GLU A 261 7.58 -3.81 -7.17
CA GLU A 261 6.79 -2.80 -6.43
C GLU A 261 5.60 -2.29 -7.25
N THR A 262 5.80 -2.08 -8.56
CA THR A 262 4.72 -1.65 -9.45
C THR A 262 3.68 -2.77 -9.62
N ALA A 263 4.12 -4.01 -9.79
CA ALA A 263 3.25 -5.17 -9.91
C ALA A 263 2.40 -5.36 -8.64
N ALA A 264 2.99 -5.18 -7.46
CA ALA A 264 2.28 -5.27 -6.19
C ALA A 264 1.20 -4.19 -6.07
N THR A 265 1.53 -2.93 -6.38
CA THR A 265 0.58 -1.81 -6.34
C THR A 265 -0.57 -1.99 -7.33
N VAL A 266 -0.26 -2.36 -8.59
CA VAL A 266 -1.27 -2.59 -9.63
C VAL A 266 -2.16 -3.78 -9.28
N CYS A 267 -1.58 -4.89 -8.79
CA CYS A 267 -2.33 -6.06 -8.36
C CYS A 267 -3.30 -5.71 -7.23
N ALA A 268 -2.82 -5.04 -6.18
CA ALA A 268 -3.66 -4.61 -5.07
C ALA A 268 -4.79 -3.68 -5.53
N GLY A 269 -4.52 -2.73 -6.43
CA GLY A 269 -5.52 -1.85 -7.01
C GLY A 269 -6.59 -2.60 -7.83
N ILE A 270 -6.19 -3.56 -8.67
CA ILE A 270 -7.14 -4.39 -9.43
C ILE A 270 -8.04 -5.20 -8.48
N ILE A 271 -7.45 -5.89 -7.50
CA ILE A 271 -8.21 -6.67 -6.52
C ILE A 271 -9.17 -5.76 -5.76
N SER A 272 -8.72 -4.61 -5.27
CA SER A 272 -9.56 -3.67 -4.52
C SER A 272 -10.74 -3.15 -5.34
N ALA A 273 -10.53 -2.83 -6.62
CA ALA A 273 -11.58 -2.39 -7.53
C ALA A 273 -12.63 -3.48 -7.77
N TYR A 274 -12.19 -4.72 -8.05
CA TYR A 274 -13.11 -5.84 -8.27
C TYR A 274 -13.83 -6.30 -6.99
N ALA A 275 -13.18 -6.19 -5.84
CA ALA A 275 -13.80 -6.46 -4.55
C ALA A 275 -14.81 -5.37 -4.12
N GLY A 276 -14.88 -4.25 -4.82
CA GLY A 276 -15.76 -3.12 -4.49
C GLY A 276 -15.28 -2.30 -3.29
N TRP A 277 -14.00 -2.44 -2.92
CA TRP A 277 -13.44 -1.71 -1.78
C TRP A 277 -13.12 -0.24 -2.09
N LEU A 278 -13.07 0.12 -3.38
CA LEU A 278 -12.85 1.49 -3.85
C LEU A 278 -14.18 2.21 -4.20
N GLU A 279 -15.32 1.54 -4.01
CA GLU A 279 -16.65 2.12 -4.22
C GLU A 279 -17.08 2.78 -2.90
N ASN A 280 -17.31 4.12 -2.90
CA ASN A 280 -17.78 4.89 -1.74
C ASN A 280 -19.28 4.76 -1.57
#